data_c2548a30e038adef7077972f5e2dd0c0
#
_entry.id   c2548a30e038adef7077972f5e2dd0c0
#
_cell.length_a   1.000
_cell.length_b   1.000
_cell.length_c   1.000
_cell.angle_alpha   90.00
_cell.angle_beta   90.00
_cell.angle_gamma   90.00
#
_symmetry.space_group_name_H-M   'P 1'
#
loop_
_entity.id
_entity.type
_entity.pdbx_description
1 polymer ?
#
loop_
_entity_poly.entity_id
_entity_poly.type
_entity_poly.pdbx_seq_one_letter_code
_entity_poly.pdbx_strand_id
1 'polypeptide(L)'
;MPTHAERQVVPFTCEQLFDLVADVGSYPKFLPWCMAARVRSRSEAELLADLTIGFGPFRERFSSRVTLERPSRVKVTYENGPFRYLNNQWNFLPWDAGAEVDFFVDFEFRSRILQAAIGVVFNEAVRRMVKAFLKRAHDVYGPAGSGPVGSGPARSVPARSV
;
A
#
# COMPACT_ATOMS: atom_id res chain seq x y z
N MET A 1 -5.79 -2.37 -20.20
CA MET A 1 -6.16 -1.94 -18.86
C MET A 1 -5.05 -2.24 -17.91
N PRO A 2 -4.54 -1.24 -17.17
CA PRO A 2 -3.43 -1.48 -16.27
C PRO A 2 -3.82 -2.43 -15.14
N THR A 3 -3.12 -3.54 -15.08
CA THR A 3 -3.29 -4.54 -14.05
C THR A 3 -1.91 -4.99 -13.62
N HIS A 4 -1.70 -5.10 -12.32
CA HIS A 4 -0.43 -5.59 -11.78
C HIS A 4 -0.70 -6.53 -10.61
N ALA A 5 -0.06 -7.68 -10.65
CA ALA A 5 -0.10 -8.64 -9.55
C ALA A 5 1.33 -9.05 -9.25
N GLU A 6 1.67 -9.07 -7.98
CA GLU A 6 3.04 -9.35 -7.56
C GLU A 6 3.05 -10.08 -6.22
N ARG A 7 3.94 -11.04 -6.07
CA ARG A 7 4.20 -11.71 -4.79
C ARG A 7 5.65 -11.54 -4.44
N GLN A 8 5.92 -11.26 -3.18
CA GLN A 8 7.27 -11.03 -2.71
C GLN A 8 7.39 -11.41 -1.24
N VAL A 9 8.46 -12.12 -0.90
CA VAL A 9 8.76 -12.45 0.49
C VAL A 9 9.65 -11.33 1.04
N VAL A 10 9.28 -10.79 2.19
CA VAL A 10 10.00 -9.69 2.81
C VAL A 10 10.28 -10.00 4.28
N PRO A 11 11.35 -9.44 4.87
CA PRO A 11 11.77 -9.76 6.23
C PRO A 11 11.06 -8.94 7.30
N PHE A 12 9.76 -8.77 7.18
CA PHE A 12 8.93 -8.07 8.16
C PHE A 12 7.73 -8.93 8.50
N THR A 13 7.14 -8.75 9.67
CA THR A 13 5.97 -9.55 10.06
C THR A 13 4.72 -9.09 9.34
N CYS A 14 3.70 -9.95 9.30
CA CYS A 14 2.42 -9.57 8.73
C CYS A 14 1.84 -8.34 9.44
N GLU A 15 1.95 -8.29 10.75
CA GLU A 15 1.45 -7.17 11.55
C GLU A 15 2.15 -5.86 11.18
N GLN A 16 3.48 -5.91 11.03
CA GLN A 16 4.24 -4.73 10.64
C GLN A 16 3.83 -4.23 9.26
N LEU A 17 3.69 -5.13 8.31
CA LEU A 17 3.30 -4.77 6.95
C LEU A 17 1.87 -4.28 6.89
N PHE A 18 0.97 -4.95 7.59
CA PHE A 18 -0.43 -4.53 7.66
C PHE A 18 -0.55 -3.12 8.21
N ASP A 19 0.09 -2.85 9.34
CA ASP A 19 0.01 -1.55 9.98
C ASP A 19 0.58 -0.45 9.10
N LEU A 20 1.63 -0.75 8.35
CA LEU A 20 2.23 0.18 7.42
C LEU A 20 1.28 0.52 6.27
N VAL A 21 0.67 -0.48 5.66
CA VAL A 21 -0.25 -0.29 4.54
C VAL A 21 -1.57 0.36 5.00
N ALA A 22 -2.01 0.05 6.21
CA ALA A 22 -3.23 0.61 6.76
C ALA A 22 -3.08 2.07 7.20
N ASP A 23 -1.83 2.55 7.35
CA ASP A 23 -1.57 3.93 7.78
C ASP A 23 -1.63 4.88 6.58
N VAL A 24 -2.81 5.00 6.02
CA VAL A 24 -3.05 5.76 4.79
C VAL A 24 -2.69 7.24 4.96
N GLY A 25 -2.93 7.79 6.14
CA GLY A 25 -2.61 9.19 6.41
C GLY A 25 -1.14 9.54 6.28
N SER A 26 -0.26 8.56 6.36
CA SER A 26 1.19 8.77 6.23
C SER A 26 1.71 8.62 4.80
N TYR A 27 0.87 8.20 3.86
CA TYR A 27 1.30 7.96 2.48
C TYR A 27 2.04 9.14 1.83
N PRO A 28 1.62 10.39 2.00
CA PRO A 28 2.36 11.51 1.38
C PRO A 28 3.80 11.65 1.85
N LYS A 29 4.13 11.05 3.00
CA LYS A 29 5.49 11.14 3.55
C LYS A 29 6.50 10.30 2.78
N PHE A 30 6.03 9.27 2.06
CA PHE A 30 6.98 8.34 1.41
C PHE A 30 6.57 7.87 0.02
N LEU A 31 5.31 8.02 -0.39
CA LEU A 31 4.90 7.61 -1.74
C LEU A 31 5.06 8.78 -2.70
N PRO A 32 5.86 8.64 -3.75
CA PRO A 32 6.18 9.76 -4.63
C PRO A 32 5.00 10.32 -5.41
N TRP A 33 3.98 9.51 -5.65
CA TRP A 33 2.79 9.94 -6.39
C TRP A 33 1.64 10.39 -5.49
N CYS A 34 1.74 10.19 -4.19
CA CYS A 34 0.66 10.59 -3.27
C CYS A 34 0.97 11.97 -2.71
N MET A 35 0.20 12.96 -3.11
CA MET A 35 0.43 14.34 -2.74
C MET A 35 -0.25 14.72 -1.44
N ALA A 36 -1.40 14.12 -1.15
CA ALA A 36 -2.15 14.36 0.06
C ALA A 36 -3.00 13.14 0.40
N ALA A 37 -3.24 12.93 1.67
CA ALA A 37 -4.12 11.86 2.15
C ALA A 37 -4.90 12.39 3.35
N ARG A 38 -6.21 12.15 3.34
CA ARG A 38 -7.08 12.56 4.44
C ARG A 38 -7.92 11.36 4.86
N VAL A 39 -7.77 10.93 6.10
CA VAL A 39 -8.60 9.87 6.66
C VAL A 39 -9.82 10.53 7.28
N ARG A 40 -11.00 10.28 6.72
CA ARG A 40 -12.24 10.90 7.18
C ARG A 40 -12.86 10.17 8.37
N SER A 41 -12.71 8.87 8.41
CA SER A 41 -13.16 8.06 9.54
C SER A 41 -12.37 6.78 9.61
N ARG A 42 -12.31 6.17 10.79
CA ARG A 42 -11.53 4.95 11.00
C ARG A 42 -12.13 4.12 12.12
N SER A 43 -12.18 2.81 11.88
CA SER A 43 -12.54 1.83 12.90
C SER A 43 -11.56 0.65 12.77
N GLU A 44 -11.72 -0.39 13.58
CA GLU A 44 -10.87 -1.57 13.47
C GLU A 44 -11.03 -2.28 12.12
N ALA A 45 -12.22 -2.23 11.54
CA ALA A 45 -12.54 -2.99 10.34
C ALA A 45 -12.48 -2.18 9.07
N GLU A 46 -12.43 -0.85 9.17
CA GLU A 46 -12.63 -0.04 7.97
C GLU A 46 -12.14 1.39 8.17
N LEU A 47 -11.67 2.00 7.09
CA LEU A 47 -11.44 3.44 7.08
C LEU A 47 -11.95 4.04 5.78
N LEU A 48 -12.32 5.31 5.82
CA LEU A 48 -12.68 6.10 4.65
C LEU A 48 -11.60 7.14 4.43
N ALA A 49 -11.06 7.22 3.23
CA ALA A 49 -9.97 8.12 2.94
C ALA A 49 -10.10 8.79 1.58
N ASP A 50 -9.61 10.03 1.52
CA ASP A 50 -9.48 10.76 0.27
C ASP A 50 -8.00 10.89 -0.03
N LEU A 51 -7.59 10.52 -1.24
CA LEU A 51 -6.21 10.62 -1.69
C LEU A 51 -6.13 11.57 -2.86
N THR A 52 -5.08 12.39 -2.88
CA THR A 52 -4.73 13.19 -4.05
C THR A 52 -3.49 12.58 -4.65
N ILE A 53 -3.58 12.17 -5.90
CA ILE A 53 -2.48 11.55 -6.63
C ILE A 53 -2.02 12.46 -7.75
N GLY A 54 -0.75 12.37 -8.10
CA GLY A 54 -0.19 13.18 -9.16
C GLY A 54 0.87 12.45 -9.95
N PHE A 55 0.89 12.66 -11.26
CA PHE A 55 1.95 12.19 -12.13
C PHE A 55 2.04 13.14 -13.31
N GLY A 56 3.26 13.59 -13.62
CA GLY A 56 3.48 14.61 -14.65
C GLY A 56 2.62 15.84 -14.34
N PRO A 57 1.87 16.37 -15.31
CA PRO A 57 1.03 17.52 -15.09
C PRO A 57 -0.33 17.20 -14.46
N PHE A 58 -0.61 15.90 -14.24
CA PHE A 58 -1.94 15.47 -13.79
C PHE A 58 -2.04 15.41 -12.28
N ARG A 59 -3.19 15.87 -11.75
CA ARG A 59 -3.52 15.75 -10.32
C ARG A 59 -4.96 15.32 -10.23
N GLU A 60 -5.22 14.25 -9.49
CA GLU A 60 -6.57 13.71 -9.34
C GLU A 60 -6.83 13.35 -7.89
N ARG A 61 -8.06 13.50 -7.47
CA ARG A 61 -8.48 13.17 -6.11
C ARG A 61 -9.53 12.08 -6.17
N PHE A 62 -9.42 11.10 -5.30
CA PHE A 62 -10.43 10.06 -5.21
C PHE A 62 -10.68 9.64 -3.77
N SER A 63 -11.88 9.10 -3.55
CA SER A 63 -12.31 8.61 -2.26
C SER A 63 -12.42 7.10 -2.30
N SER A 64 -12.01 6.46 -1.23
CA SER A 64 -12.06 5.01 -1.13
C SER A 64 -12.44 4.54 0.27
N ARG A 65 -12.99 3.34 0.30
CA ARG A 65 -13.27 2.60 1.52
C ARG A 65 -12.23 1.51 1.64
N VAL A 66 -11.53 1.47 2.74
CA VAL A 66 -10.48 0.50 2.95
C VAL A 66 -10.95 -0.49 4.01
N THR A 67 -11.08 -1.75 3.62
CA THR A 67 -11.46 -2.82 4.52
C THR A 67 -10.21 -3.39 5.17
N LEU A 68 -10.22 -3.47 6.50
CA LEU A 68 -9.07 -3.88 7.29
C LEU A 68 -9.35 -5.22 7.95
N GLU A 69 -8.55 -6.23 7.62
CA GLU A 69 -8.63 -7.57 8.24
C GLU A 69 -7.25 -7.90 8.80
N ARG A 70 -6.96 -7.32 9.94
CA ARG A 70 -5.64 -7.43 10.55
C ARG A 70 -5.35 -8.85 11.04
N PRO A 71 -4.19 -9.40 10.77
CA PRO A 71 -3.04 -8.81 10.05
C PRO A 71 -2.93 -9.31 8.60
N SER A 72 -3.99 -9.83 8.02
CA SER A 72 -3.90 -10.61 6.80
C SER A 72 -4.25 -9.87 5.52
N ARG A 73 -5.13 -8.88 5.57
CA ARG A 73 -5.59 -8.26 4.32
C ARG A 73 -5.98 -6.79 4.48
N VAL A 74 -5.61 -6.00 3.47
CA VAL A 74 -6.09 -4.64 3.27
C VAL A 74 -6.71 -4.60 1.88
N LYS A 75 -7.99 -4.26 1.79
CA LYS A 75 -8.70 -4.20 0.52
C LYS A 75 -9.26 -2.81 0.30
N VAL A 76 -8.91 -2.20 -0.84
CA VAL A 76 -9.38 -0.87 -1.19
C VAL A 76 -10.54 -0.98 -2.16
N THR A 77 -11.68 -0.39 -1.80
CA THR A 77 -12.86 -0.30 -2.65
C THR A 77 -13.05 1.15 -3.04
N TYR A 78 -13.09 1.41 -4.34
CA TYR A 78 -13.24 2.74 -4.88
C TYR A 78 -14.67 3.25 -4.69
N GLU A 79 -14.82 4.49 -4.29
CA GLU A 79 -16.13 5.10 -4.12
C GLU A 79 -16.39 6.25 -5.08
N ASN A 80 -15.44 7.16 -5.23
CA ASN A 80 -15.68 8.34 -6.05
C ASN A 80 -14.37 8.96 -6.52
N GLY A 81 -14.37 9.45 -7.75
CA GLY A 81 -13.20 10.11 -8.33
C GLY A 81 -13.09 9.86 -9.83
N PRO A 82 -11.85 9.91 -10.35
CA PRO A 82 -11.61 9.88 -11.80
C PRO A 82 -11.61 8.50 -12.45
N PHE A 83 -11.82 7.45 -11.68
CA PHE A 83 -11.75 6.09 -12.21
C PHE A 83 -13.11 5.57 -12.67
N ARG A 84 -13.12 4.71 -13.67
CA ARG A 84 -14.26 3.85 -13.96
C ARG A 84 -14.36 2.78 -12.89
N TYR A 85 -13.21 2.23 -12.53
CA TYR A 85 -13.09 1.26 -11.45
C TYR A 85 -11.67 1.30 -10.91
N LEU A 86 -11.50 0.85 -9.67
CA LEU A 86 -10.21 0.66 -9.04
C LEU A 86 -10.36 -0.47 -8.04
N ASN A 87 -9.57 -1.52 -8.23
CA ASN A 87 -9.50 -2.64 -7.30
C ASN A 87 -8.08 -2.76 -6.82
N ASN A 88 -7.88 -2.77 -5.51
CA ASN A 88 -6.55 -2.91 -4.94
C ASN A 88 -6.64 -3.78 -3.70
N GLN A 89 -5.73 -4.71 -3.58
CA GLN A 89 -5.75 -5.63 -2.46
C GLN A 89 -4.34 -6.03 -2.06
N TRP A 90 -4.11 -6.07 -0.77
CA TRP A 90 -2.88 -6.54 -0.17
C TRP A 90 -3.21 -7.73 0.71
N ASN A 91 -2.52 -8.85 0.51
CA ASN A 91 -2.63 -10.00 1.38
C ASN A 91 -1.26 -10.29 1.98
N PHE A 92 -1.22 -10.59 3.27
CA PHE A 92 0.01 -10.87 3.99
C PHE A 92 -0.08 -12.27 4.58
N LEU A 93 0.87 -13.11 4.21
CA LEU A 93 0.92 -14.51 4.65
C LEU A 93 2.18 -14.74 5.46
N PRO A 94 2.10 -15.43 6.60
CA PRO A 94 3.30 -15.72 7.38
C PRO A 94 4.30 -16.54 6.58
N TRP A 95 5.57 -16.24 6.74
CA TRP A 95 6.67 -16.97 6.11
C TRP A 95 7.79 -17.13 7.12
N ASP A 96 8.71 -18.07 6.90
CA ASP A 96 9.73 -18.42 7.89
C ASP A 96 10.46 -17.23 8.50
N ALA A 97 10.94 -16.32 7.68
CA ALA A 97 11.71 -15.19 8.14
C ALA A 97 11.01 -13.87 7.93
N GLY A 98 9.70 -13.86 7.83
CA GLY A 98 8.96 -12.63 7.59
C GLY A 98 7.56 -12.89 7.10
N ALA A 99 7.22 -12.34 5.92
CA ALA A 99 5.89 -12.52 5.34
C ALA A 99 5.96 -12.51 3.82
N GLU A 100 5.00 -13.21 3.20
CA GLU A 100 4.80 -13.09 1.77
C GLU A 100 3.74 -12.01 1.56
N VAL A 101 4.06 -11.04 0.71
CA VAL A 101 3.15 -9.97 0.34
C VAL A 101 2.59 -10.30 -1.03
N ASP A 102 1.27 -10.40 -1.11
CA ASP A 102 0.56 -10.62 -2.37
C ASP A 102 -0.19 -9.34 -2.68
N PHE A 103 0.25 -8.61 -3.70
CA PHE A 103 -0.28 -7.31 -4.06
C PHE A 103 -0.99 -7.38 -5.40
N PHE A 104 -2.17 -6.78 -5.47
CA PHE A 104 -2.94 -6.69 -6.71
C PHE A 104 -3.51 -5.30 -6.87
N VAL A 105 -3.41 -4.74 -8.08
CA VAL A 105 -4.10 -3.52 -8.44
C VAL A 105 -4.58 -3.60 -9.88
N ASP A 106 -5.79 -3.14 -10.10
CA ASP A 106 -6.42 -3.09 -11.42
C ASP A 106 -7.31 -1.85 -11.47
N PHE A 107 -7.12 -1.00 -12.47
CA PHE A 107 -7.90 0.21 -12.54
C PHE A 107 -8.01 0.74 -13.98
N GLU A 108 -8.97 1.65 -14.17
CA GLU A 108 -9.12 2.37 -15.43
C GLU A 108 -9.63 3.77 -15.14
N PHE A 109 -8.99 4.77 -15.72
CA PHE A 109 -9.49 6.14 -15.65
C PHE A 109 -10.65 6.33 -16.60
N ARG A 110 -11.57 7.25 -16.27
CA ARG A 110 -12.64 7.67 -17.19
C ARG A 110 -12.06 8.48 -18.35
N SER A 111 -11.04 9.29 -18.09
CA SER A 111 -10.38 10.09 -19.10
C SER A 111 -9.47 9.24 -19.96
N ARG A 112 -9.64 9.30 -21.28
CA ARG A 112 -8.75 8.60 -22.21
C ARG A 112 -7.34 9.17 -22.20
N ILE A 113 -7.21 10.47 -21.94
CA ILE A 113 -5.92 11.13 -21.86
C ILE A 113 -5.14 10.62 -20.65
N LEU A 114 -5.80 10.56 -19.50
CA LEU A 114 -5.18 10.03 -18.28
C LEU A 114 -4.82 8.55 -18.44
N GLN A 115 -5.72 7.78 -19.06
CA GLN A 115 -5.48 6.35 -19.26
C GLN A 115 -4.28 6.11 -20.17
N ALA A 116 -4.14 6.89 -21.23
CA ALA A 116 -2.99 6.79 -22.12
C ALA A 116 -1.70 7.20 -21.41
N ALA A 117 -1.75 8.26 -20.62
CA ALA A 117 -0.57 8.74 -19.90
C ALA A 117 -0.09 7.73 -18.87
N ILE A 118 -0.99 7.15 -18.08
CA ILE A 118 -0.59 6.20 -17.05
C ILE A 118 -0.12 4.88 -17.68
N GLY A 119 -0.69 4.50 -18.82
CA GLY A 119 -0.30 3.28 -19.51
C GLY A 119 1.17 3.22 -19.87
N VAL A 120 1.78 4.38 -20.14
CA VAL A 120 3.19 4.47 -20.49
C VAL A 120 4.09 4.22 -19.27
N VAL A 121 3.67 4.67 -18.09
CA VAL A 121 4.52 4.64 -16.89
C VAL A 121 4.04 3.67 -15.81
N PHE A 122 2.97 2.95 -16.06
CA PHE A 122 2.31 2.15 -15.02
C PHE A 122 3.23 1.16 -14.32
N ASN A 123 3.93 0.33 -15.08
CA ASN A 123 4.79 -0.70 -14.48
C ASN A 123 5.90 -0.09 -13.62
N GLU A 124 6.48 1.00 -14.10
CA GLU A 124 7.52 1.69 -13.34
C GLU A 124 6.95 2.34 -12.07
N ALA A 125 5.77 2.95 -12.19
CA ALA A 125 5.12 3.58 -11.03
C ALA A 125 4.79 2.55 -9.95
N VAL A 126 4.31 1.37 -10.33
CA VAL A 126 4.01 0.31 -9.37
C VAL A 126 5.28 -0.21 -8.71
N ARG A 127 6.34 -0.42 -9.48
CA ARG A 127 7.62 -0.86 -8.90
C ARG A 127 8.16 0.14 -7.89
N ARG A 128 8.08 1.43 -8.21
CA ARG A 128 8.51 2.48 -7.28
C ARG A 128 7.66 2.51 -6.03
N MET A 129 6.37 2.26 -6.18
CA MET A 129 5.47 2.20 -5.03
C MET A 129 5.85 1.06 -4.09
N VAL A 130 6.05 -0.14 -4.61
CA VAL A 130 6.43 -1.29 -3.80
C VAL A 130 7.76 -1.03 -3.10
N LYS A 131 8.75 -0.48 -3.81
CA LYS A 131 10.04 -0.13 -3.21
C LYS A 131 9.87 0.91 -2.12
N ALA A 132 8.99 1.90 -2.31
CA ALA A 132 8.75 2.94 -1.32
C ALA A 132 8.15 2.36 -0.04
N PHE A 133 7.23 1.42 -0.15
CA PHE A 133 6.66 0.74 1.02
C PHE A 133 7.73 -0.06 1.76
N LEU A 134 8.59 -0.78 1.05
CA LEU A 134 9.66 -1.55 1.69
C LEU A 134 10.67 -0.63 2.36
N LYS A 135 11.04 0.47 1.71
CA LYS A 135 11.93 1.44 2.31
C LYS A 135 11.31 2.05 3.56
N ARG A 136 10.02 2.37 3.51
CA ARG A 136 9.30 2.88 4.67
C ARG A 136 9.30 1.88 5.82
N ALA A 137 9.15 0.58 5.51
CA ALA A 137 9.22 -0.47 6.52
C ALA A 137 10.58 -0.47 7.22
N HIS A 138 11.67 -0.34 6.45
CA HIS A 138 13.01 -0.22 7.03
C HIS A 138 13.13 1.02 7.90
N ASP A 139 12.59 2.14 7.45
CA ASP A 139 12.68 3.41 8.19
C ASP A 139 11.91 3.35 9.51
N VAL A 140 10.75 2.70 9.51
CA VAL A 140 9.87 2.63 10.68
C VAL A 140 10.26 1.50 11.63
N TYR A 141 10.61 0.33 11.09
CA TYR A 141 10.84 -0.87 11.91
C TYR A 141 12.30 -1.24 12.05
N GLY A 142 13.18 -0.52 11.37
CA GLY A 142 14.62 -0.79 11.40
C GLY A 142 15.05 -1.84 10.40
N PRO A 143 16.33 -2.23 10.44
CA PRO A 143 16.86 -3.20 9.50
C PRO A 143 16.10 -4.52 9.53
N ALA A 144 16.10 -5.21 8.40
CA ALA A 144 15.46 -6.51 8.28
C ALA A 144 15.92 -7.44 9.40
N GLY A 145 14.96 -8.08 10.04
CA GLY A 145 15.28 -9.04 11.11
C GLY A 145 15.47 -8.46 12.48
N SER A 146 15.40 -7.12 12.63
CA SER A 146 15.59 -6.53 13.93
C SER A 146 14.25 -6.45 14.60
N GLY A 147 13.53 -7.00 14.97
CA GLY A 147 12.27 -6.94 15.63
C GLY A 147 11.88 -5.56 16.09
N PRO A 148 10.81 -5.43 16.69
CA PRO A 148 10.22 -4.20 17.05
C PRO A 148 10.76 -3.73 18.31
N VAL A 149 11.59 -3.14 18.26
CA VAL A 149 12.10 -2.68 19.44
C VAL A 149 11.29 -1.73 20.07
N GLY A 150 11.07 -1.76 20.24
CA GLY A 150 10.48 -0.95 20.68
C GLY A 150 9.62 -1.15 20.69
N SER A 151 10.42 -1.87 20.37
CA SER A 151 9.96 -2.21 20.39
C SER A 151 9.87 -3.02 20.23
N GLY A 152 10.31 -3.76 20.10
CA GLY A 152 10.15 -4.27 19.89
C GLY A 152 10.13 -5.32 19.56
N PRO A 153 10.20 -5.94 19.54
CA PRO A 153 10.14 -6.72 19.09
C PRO A 153 10.20 -7.54 18.44
N ALA A 154 10.55 -7.84 18.20
CA ALA A 154 10.43 -8.12 17.63
C ALA A 154 10.61 -8.98 17.14
N ARG A 155 11.10 -9.55 17.11
CA ARG A 155 11.02 -9.93 16.59
C ARG A 155 10.74 -10.79 16.13
N SER A 156 10.94 -11.11 16.20
CA SER A 156 10.63 -11.54 15.81
C SER A 156 10.64 -12.40 15.32
N VAL A 157 11.14 -12.82 15.20
CA VAL A 157 10.91 -13.17 14.75
C VAL A 157 10.95 -13.79 14.26
N PRO A 158 11.47 -14.17 14.47
CA PRO A 158 11.35 -14.32 14.06
C PRO A 158 11.17 -14.67 13.62
N ALA A 159 11.67 -14.66 13.62
CA ALA A 159 11.25 -14.31 13.36
C ALA A 159 11.10 -14.47 12.97
N ARG A 160 11.67 -14.64 12.87
CA ARG A 160 11.39 -14.09 12.62
C ARG A 160 11.02 -13.93 12.06
N SER A 161 11.57 -14.36 12.17
CA SER A 161 11.21 -13.57 11.92
C SER A 161 11.12 -13.56 11.53
N VAL A 162 11.63 -13.75 11.45
CA VAL A 162 11.36 -12.99 11.30
C VAL A 162 11.24 -12.94 11.01
#